data_ecf1960d98b6a4c6bf5e2b4ee420ac22
#
_entry.id   ecf1960d98b6a4c6bf5e2b4ee420ac22
#
_cell.length_a   1.000
_cell.length_b   1.000
_cell.length_c   1.000
_cell.angle_alpha   90.00
_cell.angle_beta   90.00
_cell.angle_gamma   90.00
#
_symmetry.space_group_name_H-M   'P 1'
#
loop_
_entity.id
_entity.type
_entity.pdbx_description
1 polymer ?
#
loop_
_entity_poly.entity_id
_entity_poly.type
_entity_poly.pdbx_seq_one_letter_code
_entity_poly.pdbx_strand_id
1 'polypeptide(L)'
;MIKAIFYKEWIKMRCFYPLSALFLFGATAYALLRVQRVITFKGAAHVWEVMLEKEVVFIDILQYLPALLGVLLAVVQFVPEMAQKRLKLTLHLPFPQWKMILLMSGIGLGALALLVIVQTAVLWGYFHALLAPELVARILLTALPWYLAGLTLYLLTAWICLEPTWKRR
;
A
#
# COMPACT_ATOMS: atom_id res chain seq x y z
N MET A 1 -25.90 -2.41 9.75
CA MET A 1 -25.46 -2.81 8.40
C MET A 1 -23.98 -2.52 8.15
N ILE A 2 -23.49 -1.30 8.29
CA ILE A 2 -22.07 -0.92 8.02
C ILE A 2 -21.09 -1.79 8.80
N LYS A 3 -21.32 -2.00 10.11
CA LYS A 3 -20.47 -2.88 10.95
C LYS A 3 -20.40 -4.32 10.43
N ALA A 4 -21.50 -4.85 9.91
CA ALA A 4 -21.53 -6.22 9.38
C ALA A 4 -20.72 -6.33 8.07
N ILE A 5 -20.77 -5.31 7.20
CA ILE A 5 -19.98 -5.27 5.97
C ILE A 5 -18.48 -5.15 6.32
N PHE A 6 -18.13 -4.26 7.25
CA PHE A 6 -16.76 -4.12 7.73
C PHE A 6 -16.21 -5.45 8.28
N TYR A 7 -16.98 -6.13 9.12
CA TYR A 7 -16.60 -7.43 9.71
C TYR A 7 -16.40 -8.51 8.62
N LYS A 8 -17.31 -8.54 7.64
CA LYS A 8 -17.21 -9.45 6.48
C LYS A 8 -15.91 -9.22 5.69
N GLU A 9 -15.61 -7.97 5.38
CA GLU A 9 -14.38 -7.63 4.63
C GLU A 9 -13.12 -7.92 5.45
N TRP A 10 -13.16 -7.63 6.74
CA TRP A 10 -12.05 -7.93 7.65
C TRP A 10 -11.72 -9.42 7.71
N ILE A 11 -12.72 -10.29 7.79
CA ILE A 11 -12.51 -11.75 7.80
C ILE A 11 -11.76 -12.22 6.54
N LYS A 12 -12.08 -11.67 5.37
CA LYS A 12 -11.40 -12.04 4.13
C LYS A 12 -9.92 -11.61 4.13
N MET A 13 -9.66 -10.42 4.63
CA MET A 13 -8.32 -9.82 4.60
C MET A 13 -7.43 -10.24 5.77
N ARG A 14 -7.99 -10.85 6.83
CA ARG A 14 -7.29 -11.13 8.10
C ARG A 14 -5.99 -11.92 7.97
N CYS A 15 -5.85 -12.78 6.96
CA CYS A 15 -4.64 -13.56 6.72
C CYS A 15 -3.68 -12.83 5.78
N PHE A 16 -4.20 -12.17 4.75
CA PHE A 16 -3.40 -11.50 3.73
C PHE A 16 -2.92 -10.12 4.17
N TYR A 17 -3.67 -9.43 5.01
CA TYR A 17 -3.28 -8.13 5.53
C TYR A 17 -2.01 -8.17 6.38
N PRO A 18 -1.86 -9.05 7.39
CA PRO A 18 -0.61 -9.17 8.13
C PRO A 18 0.55 -9.69 7.27
N LEU A 19 0.27 -10.55 6.27
CA LEU A 19 1.27 -10.97 5.31
C LEU A 19 1.77 -9.79 4.47
N SER A 20 0.87 -8.95 3.97
CA SER A 20 1.21 -7.72 3.25
C SER A 20 2.01 -6.75 4.12
N ALA A 21 1.62 -6.61 5.39
CA ALA A 21 2.36 -5.83 6.37
C ALA A 21 3.78 -6.37 6.58
N LEU A 22 3.93 -7.69 6.75
CA LEU A 22 5.24 -8.35 6.91
C LEU A 22 6.15 -8.06 5.72
N PHE A 23 5.64 -8.20 4.48
CA PHE A 23 6.41 -7.90 3.27
C PHE A 23 6.83 -6.43 3.21
N LEU A 24 5.89 -5.53 3.48
CA LEU A 24 6.12 -4.09 3.41
C LEU A 24 7.17 -3.64 4.45
N PHE A 25 6.98 -4.05 5.71
CA PHE A 25 7.90 -3.70 6.79
C PHE A 25 9.22 -4.45 6.70
N GLY A 26 9.24 -5.69 6.20
CA GLY A 26 10.45 -6.42 5.93
C GLY A 26 11.34 -5.75 4.88
N ALA A 27 10.75 -5.30 3.78
CA ALA A 27 11.46 -4.53 2.76
C ALA A 27 11.90 -3.15 3.28
N THR A 28 11.07 -2.50 4.11
CA THR A 28 11.44 -1.25 4.77
C THR A 28 12.64 -1.46 5.68
N ALA A 29 12.62 -2.46 6.54
CA ALA A 29 13.74 -2.80 7.42
C ALA A 29 15.02 -3.11 6.64
N TYR A 30 14.91 -3.85 5.53
CA TYR A 30 16.05 -4.11 4.65
C TYR A 30 16.62 -2.83 4.05
N ALA A 31 15.78 -1.92 3.57
CA ALA A 31 16.20 -0.61 3.05
C ALA A 31 16.93 0.21 4.13
N LEU A 32 16.38 0.26 5.35
CA LEU A 32 17.00 0.97 6.48
C LEU A 32 18.35 0.36 6.88
N LEU A 33 18.47 -0.96 6.92
CA LEU A 33 19.74 -1.66 7.17
C LEU A 33 20.78 -1.36 6.09
N ARG A 34 20.35 -1.27 4.82
CA ARG A 34 21.23 -0.87 3.72
C ARG A 34 21.79 0.52 3.91
N VAL A 35 20.94 1.48 4.27
CA VAL A 35 21.35 2.87 4.59
C VAL A 35 22.34 2.88 5.77
N GLN A 36 22.03 2.17 6.84
CA GLN A 36 22.88 2.10 8.03
C GLN A 36 24.26 1.54 7.69
N ARG A 37 24.35 0.48 6.87
CA ARG A 37 25.64 -0.06 6.40
C ARG A 37 26.44 0.98 5.63
N VAL A 38 25.82 1.72 4.72
CA VAL A 38 26.52 2.78 3.96
C VAL A 38 27.05 3.86 4.88
N ILE A 39 26.28 4.28 5.89
CA ILE A 39 26.72 5.26 6.90
C ILE A 39 27.92 4.72 7.69
N THR A 40 27.88 3.45 8.11
CA THR A 40 28.93 2.85 8.93
C THR A 40 30.24 2.69 8.16
N PHE A 41 30.19 2.30 6.86
CA PHE A 41 31.39 2.04 6.07
C PHE A 41 31.96 3.27 5.39
N LYS A 42 31.13 4.21 4.94
CA LYS A 42 31.53 5.37 4.14
C LYS A 42 31.31 6.72 4.83
N GLY A 43 30.69 6.71 6.01
CA GLY A 43 30.37 7.91 6.76
C GLY A 43 29.09 8.62 6.31
N ALA A 44 28.52 9.42 7.18
CA ALA A 44 27.29 10.17 6.89
C ALA A 44 27.49 11.21 5.77
N ALA A 45 28.68 11.84 5.69
CA ALA A 45 29.01 12.80 4.65
C ALA A 45 28.86 12.23 3.22
N HIS A 46 29.28 10.99 3.01
CA HIS A 46 29.14 10.32 1.71
C HIS A 46 27.67 10.07 1.33
N VAL A 47 26.81 9.77 2.30
CA VAL A 47 25.35 9.62 2.04
C VAL A 47 24.75 10.95 1.62
N TRP A 48 25.17 12.04 2.24
CA TRP A 48 24.78 13.40 1.88
C TRP A 48 25.19 13.75 0.44
N GLU A 49 26.45 13.53 0.10
CA GLU A 49 27.01 13.78 -1.23
C GLU A 49 26.26 13.01 -2.31
N VAL A 50 26.05 11.70 -2.10
CA VAL A 50 25.35 10.83 -3.07
C VAL A 50 23.88 11.24 -3.23
N MET A 51 23.22 11.62 -2.16
CA MET A 51 21.82 12.06 -2.23
C MET A 51 21.66 13.43 -2.90
N LEU A 52 22.64 14.32 -2.77
CA LEU A 52 22.61 15.65 -3.38
C LEU A 52 23.08 15.65 -4.83
N GLU A 53 24.19 14.97 -5.14
CA GLU A 53 24.80 14.99 -6.46
C GLU A 53 24.20 13.96 -7.43
N LYS A 54 23.93 12.74 -6.95
CA LYS A 54 23.46 11.63 -7.80
C LYS A 54 21.96 11.39 -7.76
N GLU A 55 21.22 12.19 -6.98
CA GLU A 55 19.77 12.04 -6.82
C GLU A 55 19.30 10.63 -6.37
N VAL A 56 20.22 9.81 -5.86
CA VAL A 56 19.92 8.44 -5.46
C VAL A 56 19.22 8.45 -4.11
N VAL A 57 18.03 7.90 -4.08
CA VAL A 57 17.27 7.66 -2.85
C VAL A 57 17.42 6.17 -2.50
N PHE A 58 17.98 5.86 -1.33
CA PHE A 58 18.29 4.47 -0.91
C PHE A 58 17.07 3.58 -0.64
N ILE A 59 15.88 4.05 -0.97
CA ILE A 59 14.61 3.33 -0.79
C ILE A 59 14.06 2.71 -2.08
N ASP A 60 14.90 2.51 -3.10
CA ASP A 60 14.49 2.01 -4.43
C ASP A 60 13.68 0.72 -4.37
N ILE A 61 13.98 -0.16 -3.40
CA ILE A 61 13.29 -1.43 -3.22
C ILE A 61 11.80 -1.26 -2.89
N LEU A 62 11.42 -0.09 -2.35
CA LEU A 62 10.03 0.23 -2.03
C LEU A 62 9.24 0.75 -3.25
N GLN A 63 9.90 0.99 -4.39
CA GLN A 63 9.28 1.59 -5.57
C GLN A 63 8.07 0.79 -6.09
N TYR A 64 8.21 -0.52 -6.18
CA TYR A 64 7.16 -1.40 -6.75
C TYR A 64 6.25 -2.03 -5.70
N LEU A 65 6.66 -2.00 -4.43
CA LEU A 65 5.95 -2.71 -3.36
C LEU A 65 4.52 -2.19 -3.12
N PRO A 66 4.26 -0.88 -3.00
CA PRO A 66 2.90 -0.37 -2.80
C PRO A 66 1.97 -0.73 -3.96
N ALA A 67 2.48 -0.69 -5.19
CA ALA A 67 1.75 -1.08 -6.39
C ALA A 67 1.33 -2.56 -6.37
N LEU A 68 2.28 -3.44 -6.05
CA LEU A 68 2.07 -4.88 -5.94
C LEU A 68 1.08 -5.21 -4.82
N LEU A 69 1.22 -4.57 -3.65
CA LEU A 69 0.30 -4.76 -2.52
C LEU A 69 -1.10 -4.24 -2.82
N GLY A 70 -1.23 -3.13 -3.55
CA GLY A 70 -2.51 -2.62 -4.01
C GLY A 70 -3.27 -3.64 -4.87
N VAL A 71 -2.59 -4.21 -5.86
CA VAL A 71 -3.16 -5.28 -6.72
C VAL A 71 -3.52 -6.51 -5.88
N LEU A 72 -2.61 -6.99 -5.04
CA LEU A 72 -2.81 -8.19 -4.21
C LEU A 72 -4.02 -8.04 -3.29
N LEU A 73 -4.13 -6.94 -2.55
CA LEU A 73 -5.26 -6.70 -1.65
C LEU A 73 -6.58 -6.59 -2.41
N ALA A 74 -6.62 -5.94 -3.58
CA ALA A 74 -7.81 -5.89 -4.41
C ALA A 74 -8.23 -7.27 -4.90
N VAL A 75 -7.30 -8.10 -5.38
CA VAL A 75 -7.57 -9.47 -5.82
C VAL A 75 -8.13 -10.31 -4.68
N VAL A 76 -7.48 -10.28 -3.52
CA VAL A 76 -7.93 -11.04 -2.33
C VAL A 76 -9.33 -10.61 -1.88
N GLN A 77 -9.65 -9.34 -2.01
CA GLN A 77 -10.94 -8.82 -1.58
C GLN A 77 -12.06 -9.14 -2.59
N PHE A 78 -11.84 -8.91 -3.88
CA PHE A 78 -12.91 -8.93 -4.89
C PHE A 78 -13.04 -10.26 -5.64
N VAL A 79 -11.96 -11.02 -5.86
CA VAL A 79 -12.03 -12.30 -6.59
C VAL A 79 -12.95 -13.31 -5.91
N PRO A 80 -12.91 -13.52 -4.57
CA PRO A 80 -13.83 -14.45 -3.91
C PRO A 80 -15.30 -14.03 -4.03
N GLU A 81 -15.58 -12.71 -4.05
CA GLU A 81 -16.93 -12.18 -4.21
C GLU A 81 -17.52 -12.50 -5.59
N MET A 82 -16.69 -12.39 -6.63
CA MET A 82 -17.11 -12.65 -8.00
C MET A 82 -17.19 -14.15 -8.31
N ALA A 83 -16.17 -14.93 -7.90
CA ALA A 83 -16.13 -16.38 -8.14
C ALA A 83 -17.30 -17.13 -7.50
N GLN A 84 -17.68 -16.74 -6.28
CA GLN A 84 -18.75 -17.39 -5.52
C GLN A 84 -20.12 -16.73 -5.75
N LYS A 85 -20.24 -15.78 -6.70
CA LYS A 85 -21.48 -15.01 -6.99
C LYS A 85 -22.09 -14.33 -5.74
N ARG A 86 -21.30 -14.16 -4.68
CA ARG A 86 -21.73 -13.54 -3.41
C ARG A 86 -22.10 -12.07 -3.59
N LEU A 87 -21.51 -11.41 -4.57
CA LEU A 87 -21.84 -10.03 -4.91
C LEU A 87 -23.33 -9.89 -5.25
N LYS A 88 -23.90 -10.83 -6.00
CA LYS A 88 -25.36 -10.82 -6.31
C LYS A 88 -26.21 -10.86 -5.06
N LEU A 89 -25.88 -11.74 -4.10
CA LEU A 89 -26.60 -11.83 -2.83
C LEU A 89 -26.49 -10.55 -2.01
N THR A 90 -25.31 -9.93 -2.00
CA THR A 90 -25.08 -8.67 -1.28
C THR A 90 -25.83 -7.49 -1.91
N LEU A 91 -25.96 -7.48 -3.25
CA LEU A 91 -26.68 -6.42 -3.99
C LEU A 91 -28.23 -6.55 -3.89
N HIS A 92 -28.76 -7.69 -3.45
CA HIS A 92 -30.20 -7.85 -3.18
C HIS A 92 -30.63 -7.31 -1.80
N LEU A 93 -29.68 -6.89 -0.96
CA LEU A 93 -30.01 -6.20 0.28
C LEU A 93 -30.69 -4.85 0.00
N PRO A 94 -31.61 -4.39 0.88
CA PRO A 94 -32.29 -3.09 0.70
C PRO A 94 -31.34 -1.91 0.97
N PHE A 95 -30.28 -1.84 0.18
CA PHE A 95 -29.25 -0.80 0.26
C PHE A 95 -28.80 -0.41 -1.16
N PRO A 96 -28.60 0.88 -1.47
CA PRO A 96 -28.19 1.29 -2.81
C PRO A 96 -26.88 0.62 -3.24
N GLN A 97 -26.90 -0.03 -4.40
CA GLN A 97 -25.80 -0.86 -4.90
C GLN A 97 -24.47 -0.10 -4.98
N TRP A 98 -24.49 1.14 -5.45
CA TRP A 98 -23.30 1.97 -5.56
C TRP A 98 -22.66 2.30 -4.21
N LYS A 99 -23.48 2.54 -3.16
CA LYS A 99 -22.97 2.77 -1.79
C LYS A 99 -22.31 1.51 -1.22
N MET A 100 -22.84 0.33 -1.54
CA MET A 100 -22.27 -0.93 -1.13
C MET A 100 -20.87 -1.13 -1.73
N ILE A 101 -20.74 -0.93 -3.04
CA ILE A 101 -19.45 -1.06 -3.75
C ILE A 101 -18.45 -0.04 -3.22
N LEU A 102 -18.85 1.23 -3.04
CA LEU A 102 -18.00 2.25 -2.45
C LEU A 102 -17.54 1.91 -1.04
N LEU A 103 -18.44 1.37 -0.21
CA LEU A 103 -18.09 0.97 1.16
C LEU A 103 -17.07 -0.16 1.16
N MET A 104 -17.29 -1.20 0.33
CA MET A 104 -16.37 -2.32 0.21
C MET A 104 -14.99 -1.87 -0.28
N SER A 105 -14.95 -1.09 -1.37
CA SER A 105 -13.69 -0.53 -1.91
C SER A 105 -13.01 0.41 -0.91
N GLY A 106 -13.79 1.22 -0.19
CA GLY A 106 -13.30 2.14 0.83
C GLY A 106 -12.63 1.44 2.01
N ILE A 107 -13.14 0.28 2.43
CA ILE A 107 -12.53 -0.52 3.51
C ILE A 107 -11.14 -1.02 3.08
N GLY A 108 -11.01 -1.59 1.87
CA GLY A 108 -9.72 -2.08 1.40
C GLY A 108 -8.73 -0.96 1.10
N LEU A 109 -9.21 0.15 0.51
CA LEU A 109 -8.40 1.35 0.30
C LEU A 109 -7.90 1.92 1.64
N GLY A 110 -8.78 1.99 2.65
CA GLY A 110 -8.43 2.43 3.99
C GLY A 110 -7.40 1.53 4.66
N ALA A 111 -7.51 0.21 4.49
CA ALA A 111 -6.54 -0.76 4.98
C ALA A 111 -5.16 -0.57 4.32
N LEU A 112 -5.10 -0.35 2.99
CA LEU A 112 -3.87 -0.06 2.27
C LEU A 112 -3.29 1.29 2.70
N ALA A 113 -4.12 2.33 2.81
CA ALA A 113 -3.70 3.65 3.27
C ALA A 113 -3.12 3.61 4.67
N LEU A 114 -3.69 2.82 5.58
CA LEU A 114 -3.16 2.63 6.94
C LEU A 114 -1.73 2.05 6.90
N LEU A 115 -1.49 1.02 6.07
CA LEU A 115 -0.15 0.44 5.91
C LEU A 115 0.86 1.49 5.41
N VAL A 116 0.47 2.27 4.41
CA VAL A 116 1.30 3.34 3.84
C VAL A 116 1.60 4.42 4.88
N ILE A 117 0.60 4.86 5.65
CA ILE A 117 0.78 5.88 6.70
C ILE A 117 1.76 5.38 7.77
N VAL A 118 1.58 4.15 8.27
CA VAL A 118 2.47 3.58 9.28
C VAL A 118 3.89 3.43 8.73
N GLN A 119 4.05 2.97 7.48
CA GLN A 119 5.35 2.87 6.83
C GLN A 119 6.03 4.24 6.69
N THR A 120 5.28 5.25 6.25
CA THR A 120 5.79 6.63 6.12
C THR A 120 6.23 7.17 7.47
N ALA A 121 5.48 6.89 8.54
CA ALA A 121 5.84 7.30 9.90
C ALA A 121 7.14 6.62 10.36
N VAL A 122 7.35 5.34 10.05
CA VAL A 122 8.59 4.61 10.36
C VAL A 122 9.77 5.21 9.60
N LEU A 123 9.61 5.46 8.30
CA LEU A 123 10.66 6.10 7.48
C LEU A 123 11.00 7.50 8.00
N TRP A 124 9.97 8.31 8.28
CA TRP A 124 10.15 9.65 8.81
C TRP A 124 10.92 9.62 10.15
N GLY A 125 10.50 8.78 11.10
CA GLY A 125 11.13 8.67 12.41
C GLY A 125 12.60 8.26 12.34
N TYR A 126 12.91 7.28 11.49
CA TYR A 126 14.29 6.80 11.30
C TYR A 126 15.19 7.85 10.64
N PHE A 127 14.73 8.43 9.53
CA PHE A 127 15.56 9.38 8.79
C PHE A 127 15.68 10.73 9.49
N HIS A 128 14.66 11.16 10.25
CA HIS A 128 14.73 12.38 11.04
C HIS A 128 15.81 12.32 12.15
N ALA A 129 16.11 11.14 12.66
CA ALA A 129 17.17 10.93 13.64
C ALA A 129 18.59 10.94 13.05
N LEU A 130 18.72 10.74 11.72
CA LEU A 130 20.01 10.54 11.04
C LEU A 130 20.37 11.64 10.06
N LEU A 131 19.38 12.29 9.45
CA LEU A 131 19.55 13.21 8.34
C LEU A 131 18.91 14.58 8.64
N ALA A 132 19.34 15.59 7.89
CA ALA A 132 18.73 16.91 7.93
C ALA A 132 17.28 16.88 7.39
N PRO A 133 16.39 17.77 7.89
CA PRO A 133 14.97 17.76 7.54
C PRO A 133 14.70 17.90 6.03
N GLU A 134 15.56 18.60 5.29
CA GLU A 134 15.45 18.79 3.84
C GLU A 134 15.59 17.46 3.10
N LEU A 135 16.53 16.61 3.52
CA LEU A 135 16.75 15.29 2.91
C LEU A 135 15.62 14.32 3.26
N VAL A 136 15.12 14.40 4.49
CA VAL A 136 13.95 13.60 4.91
C VAL A 136 12.73 13.96 4.06
N ALA A 137 12.47 15.26 3.86
CA ALA A 137 11.38 15.72 2.99
C ALA A 137 11.53 15.19 1.56
N ARG A 138 12.75 15.21 1.00
CA ARG A 138 13.05 14.68 -0.33
C ARG A 138 12.74 13.17 -0.43
N ILE A 139 13.16 12.38 0.56
CA ILE A 139 12.89 10.94 0.61
C ILE A 139 11.36 10.68 0.61
N LEU A 140 10.62 11.39 1.44
CA LEU A 140 9.17 11.22 1.54
C LEU A 140 8.44 11.66 0.28
N LEU A 141 8.86 12.77 -0.32
CA LEU A 141 8.29 13.25 -1.59
C LEU A 141 8.57 12.28 -2.73
N THR A 142 9.72 11.61 -2.75
CA THR A 142 10.03 10.56 -3.74
C THR A 142 9.19 9.32 -3.53
N ALA A 143 8.83 8.96 -2.30
CA ALA A 143 7.98 7.81 -2.01
C ALA A 143 6.49 8.07 -2.32
N LEU A 144 6.05 9.32 -2.28
CA LEU A 144 4.64 9.71 -2.46
C LEU A 144 4.04 9.22 -3.79
N PRO A 145 4.65 9.39 -4.98
CA PRO A 145 4.12 8.86 -6.24
C PRO A 145 4.00 7.32 -6.23
N TRP A 146 4.89 6.61 -5.54
CA TRP A 146 4.80 5.15 -5.42
C TRP A 146 3.59 4.71 -4.60
N TYR A 147 3.29 5.44 -3.52
CA TYR A 147 2.10 5.22 -2.71
C TYR A 147 0.81 5.52 -3.48
N LEU A 148 0.78 6.63 -4.21
CA LEU A 148 -0.35 6.98 -5.08
C LEU A 148 -0.56 5.92 -6.16
N ALA A 149 0.51 5.42 -6.78
CA ALA A 149 0.44 4.31 -7.72
C ALA A 149 -0.16 3.04 -7.08
N GLY A 150 0.18 2.72 -5.84
CA GLY A 150 -0.42 1.61 -5.10
C GLY A 150 -1.92 1.76 -4.89
N LEU A 151 -2.36 2.94 -4.46
CA LEU A 151 -3.78 3.25 -4.26
C LEU A 151 -4.57 3.23 -5.58
N THR A 152 -4.02 3.80 -6.66
CA THR A 152 -4.66 3.81 -7.98
C THR A 152 -4.75 2.42 -8.58
N LEU A 153 -3.70 1.59 -8.46
CA LEU A 153 -3.71 0.21 -8.92
C LEU A 153 -4.67 -0.66 -8.11
N TYR A 154 -4.83 -0.43 -6.81
CA TYR A 154 -5.88 -1.08 -6.04
C TYR A 154 -7.27 -0.77 -6.61
N LEU A 155 -7.58 0.50 -6.87
CA LEU A 155 -8.88 0.91 -7.44
C LEU A 155 -9.09 0.36 -8.85
N LEU A 156 -8.06 0.38 -9.69
CA LEU A 156 -8.13 -0.16 -11.04
C LEU A 156 -8.39 -1.67 -11.02
N THR A 157 -7.68 -2.41 -10.18
CA THR A 157 -7.86 -3.86 -10.02
C THR A 157 -9.25 -4.18 -9.46
N ALA A 158 -9.74 -3.41 -8.49
CA ALA A 158 -11.08 -3.53 -7.96
C ALA A 158 -12.13 -3.31 -9.06
N TRP A 159 -11.95 -2.28 -9.89
CA TRP A 159 -12.81 -2.01 -11.04
C TRP A 159 -12.83 -3.18 -12.02
N ILE A 160 -11.66 -3.68 -12.44
CA ILE A 160 -11.54 -4.83 -13.35
C ILE A 160 -12.23 -6.06 -12.77
N CYS A 161 -12.08 -6.33 -11.48
CA CYS A 161 -12.73 -7.46 -10.81
C CYS A 161 -14.25 -7.32 -10.76
N LEU A 162 -14.77 -6.11 -10.62
CA LEU A 162 -16.21 -5.86 -10.51
C LEU A 162 -16.94 -5.84 -11.86
N GLU A 163 -16.21 -5.68 -12.99
CA GLU A 163 -16.80 -5.67 -14.32
C GLU A 163 -17.42 -7.05 -14.68
N PRO A 164 -18.74 -7.14 -14.90
CA PRO A 164 -19.43 -8.41 -15.09
C PRO A 164 -19.22 -9.02 -16.47
N THR A 165 -18.84 -8.21 -17.46
CA THR A 165 -18.69 -8.65 -18.85
C THR A 165 -17.23 -8.93 -19.20
N TRP A 166 -16.93 -10.19 -19.55
CA TRP A 166 -15.59 -10.62 -19.95
C TRP A 166 -14.98 -9.79 -21.10
N LYS A 167 -15.83 -9.29 -22.01
CA LYS A 167 -15.41 -8.43 -23.13
C LYS A 167 -14.93 -7.04 -22.72
N ARG A 168 -15.23 -6.59 -21.50
CA ARG A 168 -14.84 -5.27 -20.98
C ARG A 168 -13.74 -5.33 -19.92
N ARG A 169 -13.30 -6.52 -19.56
CA ARG A 169 -12.11 -6.75 -18.74
C ARG A 169 -10.86 -6.67 -19.59
#